data_eefd19888d455af92c7ec032ab4f1288
#
_entry.id   eefd19888d455af92c7ec032ab4f1288
#
_cell.length_a   1.000
_cell.length_b   1.000
_cell.length_c   1.000
_cell.angle_alpha   90.00
_cell.angle_beta   90.00
_cell.angle_gamma   90.00
#
_symmetry.space_group_name_H-M   'P 1'
#
loop_
_entity.id
_entity.type
_entity.pdbx_description
1 polymer ?
#
loop_
_entity_poly.entity_id
_entity_poly.type
_entity_poly.pdbx_seq_one_letter_code
_entity_poly.pdbx_strand_id
1 'polypeptide(L)'
;MRISGYRVLLSIFVLAAVGAVPASTRAQSEQSAAREDVPGQDVSSKKGYGTHFQTSDRCVACHNGLKTRSGEDISIGINWRTSIMANSARDPYWMAGVRRELIDHPNSSKVIQDECTICHMPMMRYESKLAGGEGEAFTHLPPDPSKLADRLATDGVSCSVCHQITGENLGKRESFVGGFKIDETTAPGERHENGPFEIDKAHTTIMRSSSTFQPIENSKVIRASELCATCHTLYTRALNRQGQVVGELPEQMPYQEWLHSDYKTTRTCQSCHMPVVQEDVPITAVFGQPRAGFSRHIFVGGNFFMQRLLNLYRTDMGVPALPQEMDNAANRTIAHLQSEAAKLVIKSLEVRNGHVEAEISVENMGGHKLPTAYPSRRVWLHVTVRDGAGKAVFESGKLNPNGSIEGNDNDEDATRFEPHYTEITRPDQVQIYESVMGDPNGKPTTGLLTALRYLKDNRLLPHGFDKKTADKDIAVRGEAETDENFKAGGHTIRYSVACGDAQGPFQVEAELWYQPIAFRWAMNLKPYDAMEPKRFVNYYESMASGSGVMLVRSTGATKSN
;
A
#
# COMPACT_ATOMS: atom_id res chain seq x y z
N MET A 1 -26.85 -58.11 -29.80
CA MET A 1 -25.82 -59.01 -30.38
C MET A 1 -24.70 -59.15 -29.33
N ARG A 2 -24.55 -60.37 -28.84
CA ARG A 2 -23.61 -60.86 -27.83
C ARG A 2 -22.16 -60.72 -28.30
N ILE A 3 -21.20 -60.55 -27.33
CA ILE A 3 -20.06 -61.43 -27.01
C ILE A 3 -19.14 -60.58 -26.06
N SER A 4 -19.04 -60.89 -24.77
CA SER A 4 -18.14 -61.83 -24.07
C SER A 4 -16.65 -61.42 -24.21
N GLY A 5 -15.89 -60.97 -23.24
CA GLY A 5 -15.43 -61.58 -21.99
C GLY A 5 -13.97 -61.93 -22.11
N TYR A 6 -13.10 -61.49 -21.18
CA TYR A 6 -12.03 -62.35 -20.60
C TYR A 6 -11.36 -61.61 -19.44
N ARG A 7 -11.41 -62.22 -18.29
CA ARG A 7 -10.61 -61.95 -17.08
C ARG A 7 -9.29 -62.74 -17.19
N VAL A 8 -8.18 -62.13 -16.84
CA VAL A 8 -6.99 -62.86 -16.45
C VAL A 8 -6.51 -62.38 -15.07
N LEU A 9 -6.61 -63.32 -14.13
CA LEU A 9 -5.97 -63.26 -12.81
C LEU A 9 -4.51 -63.73 -12.97
N LEU A 10 -3.57 -63.00 -12.43
CA LEU A 10 -2.20 -63.48 -12.18
C LEU A 10 -1.89 -63.33 -10.71
N SER A 11 -1.86 -64.45 -10.02
CA SER A 11 -1.38 -64.59 -8.62
C SER A 11 0.15 -64.80 -8.64
N ILE A 12 0.88 -64.00 -7.86
CA ILE A 12 2.29 -64.24 -7.61
C ILE A 12 2.45 -64.51 -6.11
N PHE A 13 2.90 -65.72 -5.82
CA PHE A 13 3.38 -66.21 -4.52
C PHE A 13 4.74 -65.60 -4.22
N VAL A 14 4.96 -65.05 -3.01
CA VAL A 14 6.28 -64.77 -2.46
C VAL A 14 6.49 -65.59 -1.22
N LEU A 15 7.48 -66.49 -1.26
CA LEU A 15 7.95 -67.28 -0.16
C LEU A 15 8.64 -66.41 0.91
N ALA A 16 8.26 -66.63 2.15
CA ALA A 16 8.97 -66.10 3.31
C ALA A 16 10.14 -67.04 3.68
N ALA A 17 11.37 -66.52 3.69
CA ALA A 17 12.53 -67.20 4.29
C ALA A 17 12.78 -66.63 5.69
N VAL A 18 12.62 -67.49 6.69
CA VAL A 18 12.95 -67.22 8.09
C VAL A 18 14.45 -67.51 8.29
N GLY A 19 15.23 -66.46 8.53
CA GLY A 19 16.64 -66.59 8.94
C GLY A 19 16.78 -66.20 10.42
N ALA A 20 17.15 -67.17 11.24
CA ALA A 20 17.50 -67.02 12.67
C ALA A 20 18.88 -66.35 12.79
N VAL A 21 19.00 -65.32 13.62
CA VAL A 21 20.27 -64.69 14.03
C VAL A 21 20.42 -64.85 15.57
N PRO A 22 21.56 -65.25 16.08
CA PRO A 22 21.75 -65.54 17.51
C PRO A 22 21.90 -64.30 18.37
N ALA A 23 21.36 -64.35 19.56
CA ALA A 23 21.49 -63.34 20.60
C ALA A 23 22.95 -63.23 21.08
N SER A 24 23.54 -62.03 20.95
CA SER A 24 24.74 -61.65 21.69
C SER A 24 24.38 -60.54 22.69
N THR A 25 24.48 -60.91 23.96
CA THR A 25 24.45 -60.01 25.10
C THR A 25 25.58 -58.99 24.97
N ARG A 26 25.22 -57.72 24.94
CA ARG A 26 26.16 -56.61 25.13
C ARG A 26 25.63 -55.61 26.12
N ALA A 27 26.47 -55.30 27.09
CA ALA A 27 26.20 -54.40 28.20
C ALA A 27 25.62 -53.06 27.83
N GLN A 28 24.64 -52.65 28.62
CA GLN A 28 24.15 -51.24 28.67
C GLN A 28 25.28 -50.37 29.19
N SER A 29 25.83 -49.53 28.30
CA SER A 29 26.48 -48.29 28.69
C SER A 29 25.48 -47.16 28.47
N GLU A 30 25.05 -46.52 29.53
CA GLU A 30 24.32 -45.25 29.52
C GLU A 30 25.16 -44.22 28.78
N GLN A 31 24.85 -43.98 27.50
CA GLN A 31 25.23 -42.75 26.85
C GLN A 31 24.02 -41.83 26.95
N SER A 32 24.11 -40.88 27.87
CA SER A 32 23.29 -39.67 27.86
C SER A 32 23.40 -39.05 26.47
N ALA A 33 22.30 -39.08 25.71
CA ALA A 33 22.17 -38.30 24.52
C ALA A 33 22.30 -36.82 24.93
N ALA A 34 23.46 -36.26 24.65
CA ALA A 34 23.64 -34.82 24.69
C ALA A 34 22.56 -34.25 23.76
N ARG A 35 21.62 -33.50 24.31
CA ARG A 35 20.78 -32.58 23.54
C ARG A 35 21.78 -31.72 22.79
N GLU A 36 21.77 -31.79 21.46
CA GLU A 36 22.36 -30.75 20.64
C GLU A 36 21.68 -29.46 21.06
N ASP A 37 22.43 -28.61 21.73
CA ASP A 37 22.04 -27.23 22.02
C ASP A 37 21.75 -26.57 20.67
N VAL A 38 20.48 -26.34 20.43
CA VAL A 38 20.07 -25.25 19.51
C VAL A 38 20.84 -24.04 20.02
N PRO A 39 21.66 -23.36 19.19
CA PRO A 39 22.45 -22.24 19.66
C PRO A 39 21.54 -21.26 20.39
N GLY A 40 21.60 -21.30 21.69
CA GLY A 40 20.96 -20.33 22.56
C GLY A 40 21.51 -18.97 22.13
N GLN A 41 20.62 -18.06 21.84
CA GLN A 41 20.96 -16.69 21.58
C GLN A 41 21.89 -16.23 22.71
N ASP A 42 23.15 -15.99 22.36
CA ASP A 42 24.09 -15.32 23.25
C ASP A 42 23.61 -13.86 23.38
N VAL A 43 22.81 -13.62 24.42
CA VAL A 43 22.37 -12.27 24.84
C VAL A 43 23.52 -11.65 25.62
N SER A 44 24.73 -11.72 25.09
CA SER A 44 25.85 -11.02 25.68
C SER A 44 25.80 -9.53 25.26
N SER A 45 25.61 -8.72 26.23
CA SER A 45 25.68 -7.27 26.38
C SER A 45 26.86 -6.60 25.67
N LYS A 46 26.90 -6.67 24.34
CA LYS A 46 27.58 -5.68 23.52
C LYS A 46 26.50 -4.88 22.84
N LYS A 47 26.52 -3.52 22.95
CA LYS A 47 25.63 -2.58 22.26
C LYS A 47 25.19 -3.17 20.91
N GLY A 48 24.07 -3.88 20.87
CA GLY A 48 23.65 -4.70 19.74
C GLY A 48 22.17 -4.53 19.43
N TYR A 49 21.87 -4.58 18.16
CA TYR A 49 20.52 -4.61 17.61
C TYR A 49 19.64 -5.69 18.28
N GLY A 50 18.35 -5.43 18.48
CA GLY A 50 17.38 -6.45 18.75
C GLY A 50 16.95 -6.61 20.20
N THR A 51 17.04 -5.55 21.00
CA THR A 51 16.50 -5.58 22.37
C THR A 51 15.07 -5.05 22.47
N HIS A 52 14.58 -4.24 21.48
CA HIS A 52 13.28 -3.57 21.55
C HIS A 52 12.22 -4.22 20.69
N PHE A 53 12.57 -4.76 19.54
CA PHE A 53 11.63 -5.35 18.59
C PHE A 53 11.81 -6.85 18.42
N GLN A 54 10.72 -7.53 18.05
CA GLN A 54 10.69 -8.92 17.61
C GLN A 54 10.19 -8.95 16.16
N THR A 55 10.74 -9.90 15.38
CA THR A 55 10.21 -10.18 14.05
C THR A 55 8.83 -10.85 14.12
N SER A 56 8.04 -10.71 13.07
CA SER A 56 6.63 -11.15 13.00
C SER A 56 6.43 -12.65 13.23
N ASP A 57 7.46 -13.49 12.97
CA ASP A 57 7.40 -14.93 13.20
C ASP A 57 7.03 -15.30 14.64
N ARG A 58 7.43 -14.49 15.63
CA ARG A 58 7.08 -14.67 17.04
C ARG A 58 5.58 -14.49 17.30
N CYS A 59 4.94 -13.59 16.58
CA CYS A 59 3.51 -13.28 16.73
C CYS A 59 2.65 -14.24 15.91
N VAL A 60 3.03 -14.46 14.64
CA VAL A 60 2.25 -15.31 13.73
C VAL A 60 2.23 -16.78 14.13
N ALA A 61 3.15 -17.24 14.97
CA ALA A 61 3.12 -18.59 15.54
C ALA A 61 1.78 -18.89 16.25
N CYS A 62 1.16 -17.89 16.89
CA CYS A 62 -0.10 -18.03 17.61
C CYS A 62 -1.29 -17.36 16.87
N HIS A 63 -1.03 -16.29 16.08
CA HIS A 63 -2.04 -15.49 15.40
C HIS A 63 -2.30 -15.93 13.94
N ASN A 64 -2.13 -17.23 13.66
CA ASN A 64 -2.45 -17.89 12.39
C ASN A 64 -3.40 -19.07 12.62
N GLY A 65 -3.89 -19.67 11.53
CA GLY A 65 -4.84 -20.79 11.58
C GLY A 65 -6.24 -20.36 12.03
N LEU A 66 -6.57 -19.09 11.88
CA LEU A 66 -7.84 -18.51 12.29
C LEU A 66 -8.82 -18.53 11.12
N LYS A 67 -10.03 -19.02 11.35
CA LYS A 67 -11.06 -19.15 10.33
C LYS A 67 -12.41 -18.67 10.83
N THR A 68 -13.21 -18.13 9.91
CA THR A 68 -14.63 -17.89 10.12
C THR A 68 -15.40 -19.22 10.12
N ARG A 69 -16.68 -19.20 10.51
CA ARG A 69 -17.55 -20.37 10.43
C ARG A 69 -17.75 -20.87 8.99
N SER A 70 -17.67 -19.98 8.01
CA SER A 70 -17.73 -20.33 6.58
C SER A 70 -16.41 -20.94 6.05
N GLY A 71 -15.33 -20.95 6.86
CA GLY A 71 -14.03 -21.49 6.48
C GLY A 71 -13.08 -20.46 5.85
N GLU A 72 -13.48 -19.19 5.77
CA GLU A 72 -12.58 -18.11 5.30
C GLU A 72 -11.40 -17.97 6.24
N ASP A 73 -10.19 -17.94 5.68
CA ASP A 73 -8.97 -17.72 6.46
C ASP A 73 -8.82 -16.23 6.79
N ILE A 74 -8.83 -15.93 8.08
CA ILE A 74 -8.69 -14.57 8.64
C ILE A 74 -7.39 -14.43 9.44
N SER A 75 -6.46 -15.36 9.28
CA SER A 75 -5.18 -15.37 10.00
C SER A 75 -4.45 -14.04 9.88
N ILE A 76 -4.05 -13.48 11.02
CA ILE A 76 -3.40 -12.16 11.07
C ILE A 76 -2.11 -12.18 10.25
N GLY A 77 -1.25 -13.19 10.45
CA GLY A 77 0.02 -13.28 9.74
C GLY A 77 -0.13 -13.45 8.23
N ILE A 78 -1.09 -14.27 7.76
CA ILE A 78 -1.35 -14.44 6.32
C ILE A 78 -1.85 -13.14 5.70
N ASN A 79 -2.77 -12.45 6.36
CA ASN A 79 -3.29 -11.18 5.88
C ASN A 79 -2.22 -10.08 5.87
N TRP A 80 -1.45 -9.96 6.95
CA TRP A 80 -0.40 -8.94 7.08
C TRP A 80 0.74 -9.15 6.08
N ARG A 81 1.29 -10.38 5.93
CA ARG A 81 2.46 -10.64 5.06
C ARG A 81 2.24 -10.31 3.58
N THR A 82 0.98 -10.16 3.14
CA THR A 82 0.62 -9.75 1.78
C THR A 82 0.48 -8.26 1.62
N SER A 83 0.49 -7.50 2.70
CA SER A 83 0.37 -6.04 2.68
C SER A 83 1.64 -5.37 2.16
N ILE A 84 1.49 -4.14 1.65
CA ILE A 84 2.64 -3.32 1.26
C ILE A 84 3.45 -2.91 2.51
N MET A 85 2.84 -2.79 3.69
CA MET A 85 3.57 -2.51 4.94
C MET A 85 4.52 -3.64 5.32
N ALA A 86 4.11 -4.90 5.20
CA ALA A 86 5.00 -6.06 5.42
C ALA A 86 6.13 -6.14 4.37
N ASN A 87 5.90 -5.61 3.18
CA ASN A 87 6.84 -5.63 2.07
C ASN A 87 7.50 -4.26 1.82
N SER A 88 7.41 -3.32 2.75
CA SER A 88 7.90 -1.95 2.58
C SER A 88 9.39 -1.86 2.23
N ALA A 89 10.22 -2.73 2.82
CA ALA A 89 11.65 -2.83 2.52
C ALA A 89 11.95 -3.56 1.20
N ARG A 90 10.97 -4.31 0.66
CA ARG A 90 11.10 -5.10 -0.58
C ARG A 90 10.52 -4.40 -1.80
N ASP A 91 9.90 -3.24 -1.63
CA ASP A 91 9.30 -2.48 -2.71
C ASP A 91 10.37 -1.98 -3.69
N PRO A 92 10.42 -2.51 -4.94
CA PRO A 92 11.44 -2.13 -5.91
C PRO A 92 11.28 -0.68 -6.40
N TYR A 93 10.07 -0.11 -6.32
CA TYR A 93 9.85 1.30 -6.66
C TYR A 93 10.46 2.22 -5.59
N TRP A 94 10.26 1.89 -4.31
CA TRP A 94 10.91 2.59 -3.21
C TRP A 94 12.45 2.50 -3.32
N MET A 95 13.00 1.31 -3.56
CA MET A 95 14.44 1.14 -3.74
C MET A 95 14.98 2.01 -4.88
N ALA A 96 14.26 2.03 -6.01
CA ALA A 96 14.63 2.86 -7.16
C ALA A 96 14.57 4.36 -6.84
N GLY A 97 13.53 4.79 -6.11
CA GLY A 97 13.39 6.16 -5.63
C GLY A 97 14.53 6.59 -4.71
N VAL A 98 14.83 5.77 -3.68
CA VAL A 98 15.96 6.05 -2.77
C VAL A 98 17.28 6.14 -3.55
N ARG A 99 17.54 5.20 -4.46
CA ARG A 99 18.77 5.22 -5.28
C ARG A 99 18.86 6.47 -6.14
N ARG A 100 17.76 6.91 -6.72
CA ARG A 100 17.67 8.17 -7.46
C ARG A 100 18.06 9.35 -6.57
N GLU A 101 17.44 9.48 -5.40
CA GLU A 101 17.72 10.60 -4.49
C GLU A 101 19.19 10.61 -4.02
N LEU A 102 19.80 9.44 -3.84
CA LEU A 102 21.23 9.33 -3.53
C LEU A 102 22.15 9.80 -4.67
N ILE A 103 21.74 9.59 -5.92
CA ILE A 103 22.47 10.05 -7.11
C ILE A 103 22.31 11.56 -7.28
N ASP A 104 21.10 12.07 -7.10
CA ASP A 104 20.79 13.50 -7.27
C ASP A 104 21.37 14.35 -6.12
N HIS A 105 21.51 13.77 -4.90
CA HIS A 105 21.97 14.45 -3.69
C HIS A 105 23.10 13.69 -2.97
N PRO A 106 24.28 13.47 -3.59
CA PRO A 106 25.32 12.58 -3.07
C PRO A 106 25.91 13.05 -1.72
N ASN A 107 25.90 14.35 -1.46
CA ASN A 107 26.37 14.93 -0.20
C ASN A 107 25.45 14.66 1.00
N SER A 108 24.21 14.23 0.77
CA SER A 108 23.20 13.96 1.79
C SER A 108 22.89 12.46 1.96
N SER A 109 23.71 11.58 1.39
CA SER A 109 23.45 10.15 1.25
C SER A 109 23.04 9.46 2.57
N LYS A 110 23.72 9.74 3.68
CA LYS A 110 23.40 9.16 4.99
C LYS A 110 22.03 9.61 5.50
N VAL A 111 21.77 10.92 5.44
CA VAL A 111 20.52 11.51 5.89
C VAL A 111 19.34 10.97 5.09
N ILE A 112 19.50 10.84 3.77
CA ILE A 112 18.46 10.29 2.88
C ILE A 112 18.13 8.86 3.25
N GLN A 113 19.12 8.00 3.44
CA GLN A 113 18.88 6.61 3.83
C GLN A 113 18.22 6.52 5.21
N ASP A 114 18.66 7.30 6.18
CA ASP A 114 18.03 7.34 7.51
C ASP A 114 16.56 7.74 7.42
N GLU A 115 16.22 8.80 6.70
CA GLU A 115 14.84 9.26 6.53
C GLU A 115 13.96 8.23 5.81
N CYS A 116 14.43 7.63 4.74
CA CYS A 116 13.66 6.62 4.01
C CYS A 116 13.42 5.36 4.84
N THR A 117 14.37 4.97 5.68
CA THR A 117 14.25 3.77 6.53
C THR A 117 13.32 3.95 7.72
N ILE A 118 13.00 5.18 8.13
CA ILE A 118 12.04 5.45 9.22
C ILE A 118 10.71 4.69 9.00
N CYS A 119 10.19 4.70 7.78
CA CYS A 119 8.90 4.09 7.44
C CYS A 119 9.06 2.73 6.74
N HIS A 120 10.17 2.50 6.02
CA HIS A 120 10.33 1.28 5.22
C HIS A 120 11.08 0.17 5.93
N MET A 121 11.94 0.49 6.92
CA MET A 121 12.68 -0.45 7.76
C MET A 121 12.66 0.00 9.24
N PRO A 122 11.46 0.26 9.82
CA PRO A 122 11.34 1.00 11.08
C PRO A 122 12.05 0.35 12.26
N MET A 123 12.00 -0.97 12.39
CA MET A 123 12.62 -1.69 13.51
C MET A 123 14.15 -1.56 13.47
N MET A 124 14.76 -1.86 12.33
CA MET A 124 16.20 -1.73 12.15
C MET A 124 16.68 -0.28 12.40
N ARG A 125 15.98 0.67 11.77
CA ARG A 125 16.32 2.09 11.90
C ARG A 125 16.24 2.58 13.36
N TYR A 126 15.19 2.17 14.09
CA TYR A 126 15.01 2.54 15.48
C TYR A 126 16.13 1.98 16.37
N GLU A 127 16.45 0.69 16.23
CA GLU A 127 17.56 0.05 16.95
C GLU A 127 18.91 0.69 16.61
N SER A 128 19.15 1.01 15.34
CA SER A 128 20.36 1.72 14.91
C SER A 128 20.50 3.06 15.61
N LYS A 129 19.41 3.84 15.68
CA LYS A 129 19.40 5.14 16.35
C LYS A 129 19.67 5.03 17.84
N LEU A 130 19.09 4.07 18.53
CA LEU A 130 19.35 3.82 19.95
C LEU A 130 20.82 3.44 20.21
N ALA A 131 21.45 2.76 19.25
CA ALA A 131 22.88 2.44 19.29
C ALA A 131 23.79 3.62 18.92
N GLY A 132 23.23 4.81 18.58
CA GLY A 132 23.97 6.01 18.16
C GLY A 132 24.37 6.01 16.68
N GLY A 133 23.73 5.15 15.86
CA GLY A 133 23.88 5.08 14.40
C GLY A 133 22.74 5.76 13.65
N GLU A 134 22.67 5.50 12.35
CA GLU A 134 21.66 5.95 11.40
C GLU A 134 21.08 4.75 10.65
N GLY A 135 19.96 4.93 9.97
CA GLY A 135 19.39 3.91 9.07
C GLY A 135 20.16 3.84 7.75
N GLU A 136 20.45 2.62 7.30
CA GLU A 136 21.17 2.35 6.05
C GLU A 136 20.40 1.33 5.20
N ALA A 137 19.62 1.81 4.23
CA ALA A 137 18.74 0.95 3.45
C ALA A 137 19.47 -0.17 2.69
N PHE A 138 20.51 0.19 1.94
CA PHE A 138 21.18 -0.76 1.03
C PHE A 138 22.22 -1.66 1.70
N THR A 139 22.60 -1.38 2.93
CA THR A 139 23.46 -2.28 3.74
C THR A 139 22.72 -3.56 4.13
N HIS A 140 21.38 -3.51 4.19
CA HIS A 140 20.52 -4.64 4.58
C HIS A 140 19.83 -5.32 3.38
N LEU A 141 20.21 -4.95 2.12
CA LEU A 141 19.63 -5.48 0.90
C LEU A 141 20.70 -5.91 -0.11
N PRO A 142 20.70 -7.16 -0.60
CA PRO A 142 19.80 -8.25 -0.20
C PRO A 142 20.08 -8.72 1.25
N PRO A 143 19.04 -9.21 1.98
CA PRO A 143 19.19 -9.56 3.38
C PRO A 143 19.99 -10.84 3.58
N ASP A 144 20.81 -10.85 4.62
CA ASP A 144 21.42 -12.06 5.20
C ASP A 144 20.54 -12.55 6.37
N PRO A 145 19.82 -13.67 6.24
CA PRO A 145 18.90 -14.14 7.28
C PRO A 145 19.59 -14.55 8.58
N SER A 146 20.93 -14.71 8.58
CA SER A 146 21.69 -14.98 9.79
C SER A 146 21.87 -13.74 10.67
N LYS A 147 21.77 -12.54 10.07
CA LYS A 147 21.92 -11.25 10.76
C LYS A 147 20.58 -10.76 11.28
N LEU A 148 20.49 -10.49 12.57
CA LEU A 148 19.26 -9.95 13.17
C LEU A 148 18.88 -8.60 12.58
N ALA A 149 19.84 -7.70 12.33
CA ALA A 149 19.59 -6.40 11.74
C ALA A 149 18.91 -6.50 10.36
N ASP A 150 19.34 -7.43 9.51
CA ASP A 150 18.75 -7.62 8.18
C ASP A 150 17.33 -8.24 8.28
N ARG A 151 17.09 -9.13 9.24
CA ARG A 151 15.74 -9.64 9.52
C ARG A 151 14.81 -8.52 10.00
N LEU A 152 15.25 -7.68 10.94
CA LEU A 152 14.47 -6.53 11.41
C LEU A 152 14.22 -5.51 10.28
N ALA A 153 15.21 -5.27 9.42
CA ALA A 153 15.05 -4.38 8.27
C ALA A 153 13.99 -4.90 7.30
N THR A 154 14.05 -6.18 6.97
CA THR A 154 13.20 -6.77 5.91
C THR A 154 11.85 -7.30 6.38
N ASP A 155 11.57 -7.31 7.68
CA ASP A 155 10.24 -7.59 8.20
C ASP A 155 9.26 -6.40 8.02
N GLY A 156 9.75 -5.25 7.52
CA GLY A 156 8.97 -4.08 7.19
C GLY A 156 8.29 -3.44 8.40
N VAL A 157 7.08 -2.91 8.19
CA VAL A 157 6.24 -2.40 9.30
C VAL A 157 5.56 -3.59 9.98
N SER A 158 6.25 -4.12 10.96
CA SER A 158 5.90 -5.39 11.63
C SER A 158 4.98 -5.20 12.83
N CYS A 159 4.50 -6.32 13.39
CA CYS A 159 3.58 -6.36 14.52
C CYS A 159 4.10 -5.54 15.72
N SER A 160 5.34 -5.80 16.13
CA SER A 160 5.95 -5.13 17.28
C SER A 160 6.23 -3.64 17.08
N VAL A 161 6.14 -3.11 15.85
CA VAL A 161 6.17 -1.65 15.64
C VAL A 161 4.87 -1.03 16.15
N CYS A 162 3.73 -1.41 15.53
CA CYS A 162 2.44 -0.79 15.85
C CYS A 162 1.99 -1.08 17.28
N HIS A 163 2.22 -2.30 17.76
CA HIS A 163 1.73 -2.73 19.06
C HIS A 163 2.55 -2.19 20.24
N GLN A 164 3.78 -1.70 20.02
CA GLN A 164 4.58 -1.03 21.07
C GLN A 164 4.43 0.49 21.12
N ILE A 165 3.89 1.12 20.07
CA ILE A 165 3.72 2.59 20.07
C ILE A 165 2.92 3.04 21.27
N THR A 166 3.49 3.99 22.05
CA THR A 166 2.82 4.61 23.19
C THR A 166 1.87 5.73 22.74
N GLY A 167 1.02 6.21 23.67
CA GLY A 167 0.14 7.35 23.39
C GLY A 167 0.84 8.71 23.38
N GLU A 168 2.16 8.74 23.60
CA GLU A 168 2.92 9.99 23.71
C GLU A 168 2.97 10.75 22.39
N ASN A 169 2.51 11.98 22.40
CA ASN A 169 2.49 12.92 21.26
C ASN A 169 1.69 12.46 20.03
N LEU A 170 0.94 11.36 20.08
CA LEU A 170 0.14 10.89 18.93
C LEU A 170 -0.80 11.99 18.42
N GLY A 171 -0.82 12.15 17.09
CA GLY A 171 -1.61 13.18 16.40
C GLY A 171 -1.01 14.58 16.41
N LYS A 172 0.16 14.79 17.08
CA LYS A 172 0.90 16.04 17.04
C LYS A 172 2.07 15.97 16.06
N ARG A 173 2.60 17.13 15.67
CA ARG A 173 3.72 17.26 14.74
C ARG A 173 4.93 16.39 15.12
N GLU A 174 5.22 16.26 16.40
CA GLU A 174 6.34 15.49 16.94
C GLU A 174 6.21 13.98 16.70
N SER A 175 4.98 13.48 16.53
CA SER A 175 4.74 12.06 16.23
C SER A 175 4.76 11.76 14.73
N PHE A 176 4.69 12.77 13.86
CA PHE A 176 4.70 12.58 12.42
C PHE A 176 6.10 12.21 11.89
N VAL A 177 6.18 11.82 10.62
CA VAL A 177 7.45 11.42 9.99
C VAL A 177 8.14 10.28 10.79
N GLY A 178 7.34 9.29 11.25
CA GLY A 178 7.85 8.19 12.07
C GLY A 178 8.36 8.59 13.46
N GLY A 179 7.88 9.73 14.00
CA GLY A 179 8.24 10.23 15.33
C GLY A 179 7.53 9.54 16.50
N PHE A 180 7.02 8.33 16.28
CA PHE A 180 6.41 7.53 17.34
C PHE A 180 7.40 7.22 18.46
N LYS A 181 6.85 6.93 19.66
CA LYS A 181 7.61 6.53 20.84
C LYS A 181 7.23 5.12 21.25
N ILE A 182 8.22 4.36 21.71
CA ILE A 182 8.04 3.08 22.41
C ILE A 182 8.64 3.19 23.81
N ASP A 183 8.36 2.22 24.67
CA ASP A 183 9.03 2.14 25.97
C ASP A 183 10.45 1.62 25.80
N GLU A 184 11.42 2.53 25.91
CA GLU A 184 12.85 2.25 25.78
C GLU A 184 13.49 1.81 27.11
N THR A 185 12.78 1.97 28.25
CA THR A 185 13.33 1.84 29.59
C THR A 185 13.03 0.51 30.25
N THR A 186 11.89 -0.10 29.94
CA THR A 186 11.49 -1.39 30.48
C THR A 186 12.37 -2.52 29.93
N ALA A 187 12.79 -3.41 30.80
CA ALA A 187 13.67 -4.53 30.44
C ALA A 187 13.02 -5.48 29.41
N PRO A 188 13.82 -6.15 28.56
CA PRO A 188 13.31 -7.21 27.70
C PRO A 188 12.55 -8.28 28.52
N GLY A 189 11.38 -8.72 28.02
CA GLY A 189 10.50 -9.66 28.72
C GLY A 189 9.47 -9.02 29.65
N GLU A 190 9.58 -7.71 29.89
CA GLU A 190 8.62 -6.93 30.68
C GLU A 190 7.95 -5.80 29.90
N ARG A 191 8.35 -5.61 28.62
CA ARG A 191 7.77 -4.60 27.73
C ARG A 191 6.35 -4.94 27.35
N HIS A 192 5.62 -3.91 26.98
CA HIS A 192 4.20 -4.02 26.73
C HIS A 192 3.87 -3.90 25.23
N GLU A 193 2.83 -4.63 24.82
CA GLU A 193 2.17 -4.48 23.53
C GLU A 193 0.69 -4.16 23.71
N ASN A 194 0.22 -3.13 22.97
CA ASN A 194 -1.16 -2.67 22.97
C ASN A 194 -2.09 -3.69 22.30
N GLY A 195 -3.10 -4.14 23.02
CA GLY A 195 -4.16 -5.01 22.50
C GLY A 195 -5.54 -4.37 22.63
N PRO A 196 -6.48 -4.66 21.70
CA PRO A 196 -7.84 -4.10 21.79
C PRO A 196 -8.78 -4.87 22.74
N PHE A 197 -8.34 -6.00 23.29
CA PHE A 197 -9.19 -6.91 24.06
C PHE A 197 -8.66 -7.12 25.47
N GLU A 198 -9.54 -7.60 26.36
CA GLU A 198 -9.15 -8.19 27.63
C GLU A 198 -8.50 -9.56 27.40
N ILE A 199 -7.56 -9.91 28.26
CA ILE A 199 -6.81 -11.17 28.18
C ILE A 199 -6.72 -11.82 29.56
N ASP A 200 -6.93 -13.13 29.64
CA ASP A 200 -6.80 -13.85 30.89
C ASP A 200 -5.33 -14.10 31.28
N LYS A 201 -5.11 -14.45 32.53
CA LYS A 201 -3.78 -14.69 33.10
C LYS A 201 -3.01 -15.82 32.39
N ALA A 202 -3.69 -16.85 31.86
CA ALA A 202 -3.03 -17.96 31.20
C ALA A 202 -2.47 -17.50 29.84
N HIS A 203 -3.27 -16.78 29.05
CA HIS A 203 -2.83 -16.22 27.77
C HIS A 203 -1.75 -15.14 27.96
N THR A 204 -1.83 -14.30 29.01
CA THR A 204 -0.77 -13.37 29.37
C THR A 204 0.57 -14.11 29.63
N THR A 205 0.52 -15.24 30.34
CA THR A 205 1.70 -16.04 30.60
C THR A 205 2.28 -16.66 29.33
N ILE A 206 1.40 -17.16 28.43
CA ILE A 206 1.80 -17.72 27.13
C ILE A 206 2.45 -16.63 26.26
N MET A 207 1.80 -15.46 26.15
CA MET A 207 2.32 -14.34 25.38
C MET A 207 3.70 -13.91 25.89
N ARG A 208 3.84 -13.73 27.18
CA ARG A 208 5.12 -13.35 27.82
C ARG A 208 6.23 -14.37 27.55
N SER A 209 5.94 -15.67 27.60
CA SER A 209 6.94 -16.73 27.39
C SER A 209 7.34 -16.90 25.92
N SER A 210 6.46 -16.59 24.97
CA SER A 210 6.68 -16.78 23.52
C SER A 210 7.21 -15.54 22.82
N SER A 211 6.61 -14.37 23.05
CA SER A 211 6.97 -13.11 22.40
C SER A 211 7.86 -12.21 23.24
N THR A 212 8.00 -12.48 24.53
CA THR A 212 8.68 -11.61 25.51
C THR A 212 7.95 -10.29 25.81
N PHE A 213 6.71 -10.13 25.38
CA PHE A 213 5.89 -8.96 25.66
C PHE A 213 4.75 -9.26 26.61
N GLN A 214 4.27 -8.24 27.31
CA GLN A 214 3.06 -8.26 28.13
C GLN A 214 1.96 -7.44 27.48
N PRO A 215 0.68 -7.86 27.54
CA PRO A 215 -0.41 -7.12 26.94
C PRO A 215 -0.78 -5.86 27.74
N ILE A 216 -1.07 -4.76 27.04
CA ILE A 216 -1.92 -3.67 27.54
C ILE A 216 -3.31 -3.91 26.97
N GLU A 217 -4.26 -4.22 27.85
CA GLU A 217 -5.63 -4.56 27.50
C GLU A 217 -6.46 -3.31 27.17
N ASN A 218 -7.46 -3.49 26.32
CA ASN A 218 -8.42 -2.44 25.95
C ASN A 218 -7.76 -1.11 25.54
N SER A 219 -6.58 -1.19 24.92
CA SER A 219 -5.79 -0.02 24.56
C SER A 219 -6.56 0.89 23.59
N LYS A 220 -6.63 2.17 23.91
CA LYS A 220 -7.16 3.20 23.03
C LYS A 220 -6.18 3.55 21.91
N VAL A 221 -4.88 3.37 22.14
CA VAL A 221 -3.81 3.71 21.20
C VAL A 221 -3.96 2.90 19.92
N ILE A 222 -4.12 1.56 20.02
CA ILE A 222 -4.21 0.68 18.86
C ILE A 222 -5.48 0.91 18.01
N ARG A 223 -6.48 1.60 18.56
CA ARG A 223 -7.75 1.93 17.88
C ARG A 223 -7.78 3.36 17.33
N ALA A 224 -6.79 4.17 17.64
CA ALA A 224 -6.75 5.59 17.27
C ALA A 224 -6.17 5.79 15.85
N SER A 225 -6.76 6.69 15.07
CA SER A 225 -6.26 7.08 13.74
C SER A 225 -4.86 7.71 13.84
N GLU A 226 -4.56 8.35 14.95
CA GLU A 226 -3.29 8.97 15.29
C GLU A 226 -2.11 7.97 15.27
N LEU A 227 -2.37 6.69 15.55
CA LEU A 227 -1.39 5.62 15.40
C LEU A 227 -0.88 5.53 13.96
N CYS A 228 -1.80 5.54 12.99
CA CYS A 228 -1.46 5.49 11.57
C CYS A 228 -0.79 6.78 11.10
N ALA A 229 -1.20 7.93 11.67
CA ALA A 229 -0.67 9.24 11.33
C ALA A 229 0.83 9.36 11.56
N THR A 230 1.43 8.56 12.44
CA THR A 230 2.87 8.61 12.72
C THR A 230 3.72 8.40 11.48
N CYS A 231 3.31 7.51 10.56
CA CYS A 231 3.97 7.24 9.29
C CYS A 231 3.18 7.80 8.09
N HIS A 232 1.85 7.96 8.24
CA HIS A 232 0.98 8.46 7.18
C HIS A 232 0.67 9.96 7.32
N THR A 233 1.63 10.73 7.87
CA THR A 233 1.75 12.19 7.78
C THR A 233 3.22 12.49 7.57
N LEU A 234 3.60 12.68 6.30
CA LEU A 234 4.99 12.80 5.89
C LEU A 234 5.27 14.18 5.32
N TYR A 235 6.24 14.82 5.91
CA TYR A 235 6.87 16.04 5.41
C TYR A 235 8.29 15.71 4.96
N THR A 236 8.59 15.98 3.72
CA THR A 236 9.90 15.68 3.10
C THR A 236 10.69 16.95 2.92
N ARG A 237 11.95 16.94 3.38
CA ARG A 237 12.83 18.09 3.27
C ARG A 237 13.28 18.29 1.83
N ALA A 238 13.12 19.51 1.31
CA ALA A 238 13.66 19.88 0.01
C ALA A 238 15.13 20.29 0.15
N LEU A 239 15.99 19.75 -0.72
CA LEU A 239 17.42 19.99 -0.72
C LEU A 239 17.88 20.76 -1.96
N ASN A 240 18.84 21.67 -1.79
CA ASN A 240 19.57 22.23 -2.91
C ASN A 240 20.71 21.29 -3.34
N ARG A 241 21.42 21.65 -4.43
CA ARG A 241 22.55 20.85 -4.95
C ARG A 241 23.72 20.69 -3.97
N GLN A 242 23.82 21.55 -2.96
CA GLN A 242 24.83 21.49 -1.90
C GLN A 242 24.38 20.61 -0.72
N GLY A 243 23.16 20.03 -0.76
CA GLY A 243 22.59 19.23 0.30
C GLY A 243 22.02 20.05 1.47
N GLN A 244 21.83 21.35 1.31
CA GLN A 244 21.24 22.22 2.33
C GLN A 244 19.70 22.17 2.21
N VAL A 245 19.03 22.13 3.35
CA VAL A 245 17.55 22.19 3.41
C VAL A 245 17.09 23.58 3.00
N VAL A 246 16.25 23.65 1.96
CA VAL A 246 15.70 24.91 1.43
C VAL A 246 14.19 25.04 1.65
N GLY A 247 13.56 23.99 2.15
CA GLY A 247 12.14 23.97 2.47
C GLY A 247 11.66 22.59 2.89
N GLU A 248 10.36 22.44 3.00
CA GLU A 248 9.68 21.20 3.35
C GLU A 248 8.42 21.05 2.49
N LEU A 249 8.20 19.86 1.91
CA LEU A 249 7.02 19.51 1.15
C LEU A 249 6.10 18.63 2.01
N PRO A 250 4.79 18.95 2.15
CA PRO A 250 3.80 18.03 2.71
C PRO A 250 3.50 16.91 1.70
N GLU A 251 4.33 15.86 1.71
CA GLU A 251 4.35 14.83 0.67
C GLU A 251 3.14 13.90 0.76
N GLN A 252 2.82 13.41 1.98
CA GLN A 252 1.73 12.48 2.20
C GLN A 252 0.91 12.94 3.40
N MET A 253 -0.34 13.34 3.16
CA MET A 253 -1.18 13.99 4.17
C MET A 253 -2.54 13.30 4.40
N PRO A 254 -2.70 11.95 4.23
CA PRO A 254 -4.02 11.34 4.36
C PRO A 254 -4.67 11.55 5.74
N TYR A 255 -3.89 11.63 6.82
CA TYR A 255 -4.43 11.94 8.16
C TYR A 255 -4.94 13.37 8.24
N GLN A 256 -4.21 14.36 7.72
CA GLN A 256 -4.64 15.76 7.71
C GLN A 256 -5.88 15.95 6.82
N GLU A 257 -5.92 15.28 5.67
CA GLU A 257 -7.08 15.26 4.77
C GLU A 257 -8.30 14.65 5.48
N TRP A 258 -8.11 13.55 6.24
CA TRP A 258 -9.16 12.90 7.04
C TRP A 258 -9.67 13.80 8.17
N LEU A 259 -8.82 14.55 8.86
CA LEU A 259 -9.22 15.53 9.88
C LEU A 259 -10.15 16.62 9.33
N HIS A 260 -10.08 16.91 8.02
CA HIS A 260 -10.93 17.88 7.32
C HIS A 260 -12.15 17.23 6.63
N SER A 261 -12.41 15.93 6.88
CA SER A 261 -13.56 15.23 6.34
C SER A 261 -14.66 14.99 7.38
N ASP A 262 -15.86 14.65 6.93
CA ASP A 262 -16.98 14.24 7.79
C ASP A 262 -16.70 12.94 8.55
N TYR A 263 -15.68 12.17 8.16
CA TYR A 263 -15.32 10.91 8.79
C TYR A 263 -14.52 11.05 10.07
N LYS A 264 -13.90 12.19 10.35
CA LYS A 264 -13.04 12.40 11.53
C LYS A 264 -13.68 12.01 12.88
N THR A 265 -15.01 12.08 12.99
CA THR A 265 -15.77 11.75 14.21
C THR A 265 -16.52 10.44 14.12
N THR A 266 -16.62 9.82 12.93
CA THR A 266 -17.48 8.65 12.70
C THR A 266 -16.73 7.40 12.27
N ARG A 267 -15.54 7.53 11.66
CA ARG A 267 -14.75 6.42 11.12
C ARG A 267 -13.26 6.65 11.36
N THR A 268 -12.59 5.68 11.99
CA THR A 268 -11.13 5.68 12.11
C THR A 268 -10.48 5.10 10.87
N CYS A 269 -9.16 5.28 10.71
CA CYS A 269 -8.38 4.65 9.65
C CYS A 269 -8.57 3.13 9.65
N GLN A 270 -8.51 2.51 10.82
CA GLN A 270 -8.67 1.07 11.01
C GLN A 270 -10.04 0.59 10.54
N SER A 271 -11.11 1.37 10.72
CA SER A 271 -12.48 0.95 10.37
C SER A 271 -12.68 0.70 8.86
N CYS A 272 -11.88 1.35 8.01
CA CYS A 272 -11.89 1.17 6.56
C CYS A 272 -10.75 0.25 6.09
N HIS A 273 -9.52 0.46 6.58
CA HIS A 273 -8.33 -0.26 6.11
C HIS A 273 -8.12 -1.62 6.78
N MET A 274 -8.79 -1.87 7.91
CA MET A 274 -8.75 -3.11 8.69
C MET A 274 -10.18 -3.54 9.06
N PRO A 275 -11.06 -3.85 8.09
CA PRO A 275 -12.48 -4.08 8.33
C PRO A 275 -12.71 -5.20 9.34
N VAL A 276 -13.73 -5.02 10.18
CA VAL A 276 -14.09 -5.97 11.24
C VAL A 276 -14.78 -7.20 10.64
N VAL A 277 -14.42 -8.38 11.14
CA VAL A 277 -15.14 -9.63 10.86
C VAL A 277 -16.51 -9.58 11.55
N GLN A 278 -17.59 -9.88 10.82
CA GLN A 278 -18.96 -9.70 11.26
C GLN A 278 -19.48 -10.87 12.12
N GLU A 279 -18.62 -11.73 12.60
CA GLU A 279 -18.93 -12.82 13.52
C GLU A 279 -17.88 -12.95 14.62
N ASP A 280 -18.23 -13.65 15.71
CA ASP A 280 -17.30 -13.90 16.78
C ASP A 280 -16.26 -14.95 16.36
N VAL A 281 -14.99 -14.56 16.43
CA VAL A 281 -13.84 -15.39 16.04
C VAL A 281 -12.72 -15.33 17.09
N PRO A 282 -11.89 -16.37 17.21
CA PRO A 282 -10.73 -16.30 18.10
C PRO A 282 -9.66 -15.36 17.51
N ILE A 283 -8.86 -14.72 18.38
CA ILE A 283 -7.71 -13.89 17.97
C ILE A 283 -6.39 -14.67 17.96
N THR A 284 -6.41 -15.88 18.47
CA THR A 284 -5.24 -16.79 18.55
C THR A 284 -5.69 -18.23 18.37
N ALA A 285 -4.87 -19.04 17.73
CA ALA A 285 -5.08 -20.48 17.62
C ALA A 285 -4.80 -21.23 18.93
N VAL A 286 -4.12 -20.60 19.89
CA VAL A 286 -3.74 -21.21 21.17
C VAL A 286 -4.84 -20.94 22.20
N PHE A 287 -5.74 -21.92 22.39
CA PHE A 287 -6.88 -21.86 23.32
C PHE A 287 -7.78 -20.61 23.17
N GLY A 288 -7.74 -19.94 22.00
CA GLY A 288 -8.48 -18.72 21.76
C GLY A 288 -10.00 -18.93 21.82
N GLN A 289 -10.69 -18.07 22.57
CA GLN A 289 -12.15 -18.07 22.62
C GLN A 289 -12.69 -17.06 21.58
N PRO A 290 -13.81 -17.42 20.88
CA PRO A 290 -14.46 -16.49 19.97
C PRO A 290 -14.87 -15.19 20.68
N ARG A 291 -14.67 -14.06 20.00
CA ARG A 291 -15.06 -12.72 20.46
C ARG A 291 -15.37 -11.80 19.29
N ALA A 292 -16.26 -10.84 19.54
CA ALA A 292 -16.61 -9.82 18.56
C ALA A 292 -15.48 -8.80 18.34
N GLY A 293 -15.51 -8.13 17.19
CA GLY A 293 -14.65 -6.97 16.93
C GLY A 293 -13.25 -7.31 16.43
N PHE A 294 -13.03 -8.50 15.88
CA PHE A 294 -11.78 -8.86 15.24
C PHE A 294 -11.53 -8.02 13.98
N SER A 295 -10.46 -7.23 13.95
CA SER A 295 -10.04 -6.44 12.80
C SER A 295 -9.10 -7.25 11.90
N ARG A 296 -9.42 -7.32 10.61
CA ARG A 296 -8.57 -7.97 9.61
C ARG A 296 -7.29 -7.18 9.39
N HIS A 297 -6.14 -7.83 9.44
CA HIS A 297 -4.84 -7.18 9.21
C HIS A 297 -4.47 -7.16 7.72
N ILE A 298 -5.45 -6.88 6.85
CA ILE A 298 -5.25 -6.81 5.39
C ILE A 298 -4.65 -5.48 4.94
N PHE A 299 -4.81 -4.43 5.73
CA PHE A 299 -4.32 -3.08 5.42
C PHE A 299 -4.61 -2.68 3.96
N VAL A 300 -5.88 -2.88 3.56
CA VAL A 300 -6.32 -2.61 2.19
C VAL A 300 -6.11 -1.13 1.85
N GLY A 301 -5.59 -0.86 0.68
CA GLY A 301 -5.30 0.51 0.22
C GLY A 301 -5.49 0.66 -1.29
N GLY A 302 -4.54 1.29 -1.98
CA GLY A 302 -4.63 1.50 -3.43
C GLY A 302 -3.50 0.86 -4.25
N ASN A 303 -2.51 0.21 -3.63
CA ASN A 303 -1.31 -0.21 -4.36
C ASN A 303 -1.37 -1.66 -4.87
N PHE A 304 -2.46 -2.02 -5.57
CA PHE A 304 -2.66 -3.34 -6.18
C PHE A 304 -1.56 -3.71 -7.18
N PHE A 305 -1.03 -2.71 -7.90
CA PHE A 305 -0.01 -2.94 -8.92
C PHE A 305 1.31 -3.42 -8.31
N MET A 306 1.73 -2.82 -7.18
CA MET A 306 2.89 -3.29 -6.45
C MET A 306 2.67 -4.70 -5.87
N GLN A 307 1.48 -5.03 -5.38
CA GLN A 307 1.17 -6.39 -4.93
C GLN A 307 1.30 -7.42 -6.07
N ARG A 308 0.83 -7.09 -7.28
CA ARG A 308 1.01 -7.93 -8.48
C ARG A 308 2.48 -8.03 -8.90
N LEU A 309 3.20 -6.92 -8.86
CA LEU A 309 4.63 -6.88 -9.19
C LEU A 309 5.45 -7.72 -8.21
N LEU A 310 5.23 -7.56 -6.91
CA LEU A 310 5.86 -8.36 -5.86
C LEU A 310 5.51 -9.84 -5.99
N ASN A 311 4.32 -10.19 -6.46
CA ASN A 311 3.96 -11.59 -6.71
C ASN A 311 4.71 -12.18 -7.90
N LEU A 312 4.76 -11.46 -9.02
CA LEU A 312 5.45 -11.92 -10.23
C LEU A 312 6.96 -12.10 -10.00
N TYR A 313 7.57 -11.14 -9.33
CA TYR A 313 9.01 -11.11 -9.03
C TYR A 313 9.34 -11.54 -7.60
N ARG A 314 8.49 -12.37 -6.98
CA ARG A 314 8.56 -12.75 -5.56
C ARG A 314 9.90 -13.36 -5.16
N THR A 315 10.51 -14.17 -6.02
CA THR A 315 11.80 -14.81 -5.76
C THR A 315 12.92 -13.77 -5.72
N ASP A 316 12.96 -12.86 -6.69
CA ASP A 316 13.92 -11.77 -6.76
C ASP A 316 13.83 -10.81 -5.58
N MET A 317 12.60 -10.55 -5.14
CA MET A 317 12.32 -9.59 -4.07
C MET A 317 12.26 -10.24 -2.68
N GLY A 318 12.43 -11.57 -2.59
CA GLY A 318 12.39 -12.29 -1.31
C GLY A 318 11.05 -12.18 -0.59
N VAL A 319 9.92 -12.17 -1.33
CA VAL A 319 8.56 -12.06 -0.76
C VAL A 319 8.18 -13.39 -0.10
N PRO A 320 7.87 -13.40 1.22
CA PRO A 320 7.58 -14.64 1.94
C PRO A 320 6.15 -15.17 1.72
N ALA A 321 5.23 -14.33 1.25
CA ALA A 321 3.86 -14.72 0.98
C ALA A 321 3.76 -15.66 -0.23
N LEU A 322 2.76 -16.56 -0.21
CA LEU A 322 2.50 -17.47 -1.33
C LEU A 322 1.87 -16.71 -2.52
N PRO A 323 2.05 -17.20 -3.75
CA PRO A 323 1.47 -16.56 -4.94
C PRO A 323 -0.03 -16.31 -4.82
N GLN A 324 -0.79 -17.30 -4.35
CA GLN A 324 -2.24 -17.20 -4.20
C GLN A 324 -2.67 -16.17 -3.13
N GLU A 325 -1.86 -16.00 -2.09
CA GLU A 325 -2.11 -15.00 -1.06
C GLU A 325 -1.91 -13.59 -1.60
N MET A 326 -0.84 -13.37 -2.37
CA MET A 326 -0.57 -12.09 -3.03
C MET A 326 -1.64 -11.75 -4.08
N ASP A 327 -2.08 -12.72 -4.89
CA ASP A 327 -3.17 -12.54 -5.87
C ASP A 327 -4.47 -12.16 -5.17
N ASN A 328 -4.81 -12.86 -4.08
CA ASN A 328 -5.99 -12.55 -3.28
C ASN A 328 -5.91 -11.14 -2.66
N ALA A 329 -4.73 -10.72 -2.19
CA ALA A 329 -4.54 -9.38 -1.66
C ALA A 329 -4.70 -8.30 -2.74
N ALA A 330 -4.11 -8.48 -3.92
CA ALA A 330 -4.27 -7.57 -5.04
C ALA A 330 -5.74 -7.47 -5.49
N ASN A 331 -6.43 -8.60 -5.59
CA ASN A 331 -7.85 -8.65 -5.98
C ASN A 331 -8.75 -7.99 -4.92
N ARG A 332 -8.48 -8.20 -3.62
CA ARG A 332 -9.19 -7.48 -2.54
C ARG A 332 -8.97 -5.97 -2.61
N THR A 333 -7.74 -5.54 -2.91
CA THR A 333 -7.43 -4.12 -3.08
C THR A 333 -8.22 -3.51 -4.25
N ILE A 334 -8.29 -4.21 -5.38
CA ILE A 334 -9.09 -3.76 -6.55
C ILE A 334 -10.58 -3.73 -6.22
N ALA A 335 -11.11 -4.79 -5.59
CA ALA A 335 -12.53 -4.85 -5.21
C ALA A 335 -12.90 -3.72 -4.23
N HIS A 336 -12.04 -3.42 -3.25
CA HIS A 336 -12.22 -2.29 -2.34
C HIS A 336 -12.24 -0.95 -3.09
N LEU A 337 -11.31 -0.72 -3.99
CA LEU A 337 -11.28 0.49 -4.81
C LEU A 337 -12.55 0.64 -5.66
N GLN A 338 -13.04 -0.46 -6.25
CA GLN A 338 -14.25 -0.46 -7.09
C GLN A 338 -15.55 -0.27 -6.31
N SER A 339 -15.61 -0.71 -5.04
CA SER A 339 -16.81 -0.61 -4.21
C SER A 339 -16.87 0.63 -3.33
N GLU A 340 -15.71 1.14 -2.87
CA GLU A 340 -15.65 2.12 -1.78
C GLU A 340 -14.99 3.45 -2.14
N ALA A 341 -14.29 3.55 -3.30
CA ALA A 341 -13.49 4.75 -3.59
C ALA A 341 -14.30 5.89 -4.19
N ALA A 342 -15.15 5.61 -5.18
CA ALA A 342 -15.83 6.66 -5.93
C ALA A 342 -17.17 6.21 -6.53
N LYS A 343 -18.02 7.21 -6.86
CA LYS A 343 -19.17 7.05 -7.74
C LYS A 343 -19.00 7.94 -8.97
N LEU A 344 -19.57 7.49 -10.09
CA LEU A 344 -19.58 8.21 -11.37
C LEU A 344 -20.98 8.22 -11.95
N VAL A 345 -21.46 9.41 -12.32
CA VAL A 345 -22.81 9.58 -12.85
C VAL A 345 -22.80 10.60 -14.00
N ILE A 346 -23.38 10.23 -15.13
CA ILE A 346 -23.75 11.19 -16.17
C ILE A 346 -25.05 11.86 -15.73
N LYS A 347 -24.96 13.12 -15.26
CA LYS A 347 -26.10 13.89 -14.70
C LYS A 347 -27.06 14.39 -15.77
N SER A 348 -26.50 14.86 -16.88
CA SER A 348 -27.27 15.35 -18.04
C SER A 348 -26.58 14.93 -19.32
N LEU A 349 -27.39 14.67 -20.36
CA LEU A 349 -26.91 14.30 -21.67
C LEU A 349 -27.94 14.73 -22.73
N GLU A 350 -27.54 15.66 -23.60
CA GLU A 350 -28.38 16.16 -24.68
C GLU A 350 -27.57 16.52 -25.91
N VAL A 351 -28.24 16.67 -27.05
CA VAL A 351 -27.64 17.30 -28.23
C VAL A 351 -28.15 18.75 -28.30
N ARG A 352 -27.22 19.69 -28.30
CA ARG A 352 -27.52 21.11 -28.34
C ARG A 352 -26.56 21.83 -29.29
N ASN A 353 -27.09 22.64 -30.21
CA ASN A 353 -26.28 23.43 -31.15
C ASN A 353 -25.20 22.63 -31.90
N GLY A 354 -25.49 21.40 -32.29
CA GLY A 354 -24.53 20.52 -33.00
C GLY A 354 -23.44 19.91 -32.12
N HIS A 355 -23.63 19.94 -30.80
CA HIS A 355 -22.72 19.29 -29.84
C HIS A 355 -23.48 18.31 -28.97
N VAL A 356 -22.82 17.21 -28.62
CA VAL A 356 -23.20 16.33 -27.50
C VAL A 356 -22.72 17.00 -26.23
N GLU A 357 -23.65 17.47 -25.40
CA GLU A 357 -23.38 18.07 -24.10
C GLU A 357 -23.63 17.05 -22.99
N ALA A 358 -22.64 16.80 -22.18
CA ALA A 358 -22.72 15.88 -21.05
C ALA A 358 -22.14 16.50 -19.78
N GLU A 359 -22.88 16.44 -18.67
CA GLU A 359 -22.34 16.74 -17.34
C GLU A 359 -22.01 15.44 -16.63
N ILE A 360 -20.74 15.23 -16.30
CA ILE A 360 -20.21 14.04 -15.63
C ILE A 360 -19.81 14.41 -14.22
N SER A 361 -20.38 13.73 -13.23
CA SER A 361 -20.09 13.93 -11.80
C SER A 361 -19.30 12.76 -11.25
N VAL A 362 -18.17 13.07 -10.62
CA VAL A 362 -17.36 12.14 -9.85
C VAL A 362 -17.51 12.48 -8.37
N GLU A 363 -17.92 11.50 -7.55
CA GLU A 363 -18.03 11.64 -6.09
C GLU A 363 -16.92 10.83 -5.41
N ASN A 364 -16.19 11.46 -4.50
CA ASN A 364 -15.21 10.79 -3.64
C ASN A 364 -15.94 10.20 -2.40
N MET A 365 -15.90 8.89 -2.25
CA MET A 365 -16.53 8.17 -1.14
C MET A 365 -15.58 7.95 0.05
N GLY A 366 -14.29 8.25 -0.12
CA GLY A 366 -13.26 8.09 0.91
C GLY A 366 -13.25 9.21 1.96
N GLY A 367 -12.57 8.95 3.07
CA GLY A 367 -12.38 9.94 4.15
C GLY A 367 -11.19 10.89 3.94
N HIS A 368 -10.56 10.86 2.81
CA HIS A 368 -9.40 11.67 2.44
C HIS A 368 -9.47 12.00 0.94
N LYS A 369 -8.57 12.79 0.40
CA LYS A 369 -8.53 13.06 -1.04
C LYS A 369 -8.41 11.75 -1.86
N LEU A 370 -8.91 11.76 -3.09
CA LEU A 370 -8.80 10.63 -4.03
C LEU A 370 -8.12 11.12 -5.33
N PRO A 371 -6.92 10.59 -5.67
CA PRO A 371 -6.11 9.71 -4.86
C PRO A 371 -5.47 10.42 -3.65
N THR A 372 -4.88 9.66 -2.71
CA THR A 372 -4.18 10.23 -1.54
C THR A 372 -2.80 9.62 -1.35
N ALA A 373 -2.06 10.14 -0.39
CA ALA A 373 -0.71 9.76 0.01
C ALA A 373 0.33 10.03 -1.09
N TYR A 374 1.11 9.04 -1.51
CA TYR A 374 2.27 9.25 -2.37
C TYR A 374 1.89 9.88 -3.72
N PRO A 375 2.57 10.94 -4.16
CA PRO A 375 2.14 11.77 -5.29
C PRO A 375 2.26 11.10 -6.68
N SER A 376 2.74 9.87 -6.78
CA SER A 376 2.75 9.09 -8.04
C SER A 376 1.36 8.62 -8.49
N ARG A 377 0.35 8.76 -7.64
CA ARG A 377 -1.00 8.24 -7.87
C ARG A 377 -1.83 9.20 -8.67
N ARG A 378 -2.63 8.66 -9.60
CA ARG A 378 -3.60 9.45 -10.37
C ARG A 378 -4.92 8.73 -10.56
N VAL A 379 -5.99 9.52 -10.66
CA VAL A 379 -7.34 9.10 -11.07
C VAL A 379 -7.73 9.96 -12.26
N TRP A 380 -8.37 9.39 -13.27
CA TRP A 380 -8.76 10.18 -14.46
C TRP A 380 -10.05 9.66 -15.09
N LEU A 381 -10.65 10.52 -15.93
CA LEU A 381 -11.80 10.16 -16.74
C LEU A 381 -11.34 9.67 -18.11
N HIS A 382 -11.79 8.48 -18.50
CA HIS A 382 -11.80 8.01 -19.89
C HIS A 382 -13.23 8.12 -20.40
N VAL A 383 -13.43 8.96 -21.43
CA VAL A 383 -14.77 9.25 -21.97
C VAL A 383 -14.80 8.96 -23.45
N THR A 384 -15.79 8.16 -23.86
CA THR A 384 -16.04 7.84 -25.27
C THR A 384 -17.45 8.28 -25.67
N VAL A 385 -17.57 8.96 -26.81
CA VAL A 385 -18.87 9.28 -27.44
C VAL A 385 -18.96 8.53 -28.77
N ARG A 386 -20.07 7.81 -28.96
CA ARG A 386 -20.35 7.05 -30.20
C ARG A 386 -21.62 7.58 -30.85
N ASP A 387 -21.64 7.58 -32.18
CA ASP A 387 -22.83 7.92 -32.98
C ASP A 387 -23.85 6.76 -33.02
N GLY A 388 -24.98 6.98 -33.69
CA GLY A 388 -26.04 5.99 -33.87
C GLY A 388 -25.63 4.72 -34.63
N ALA A 389 -24.51 4.75 -35.36
CA ALA A 389 -23.91 3.59 -36.02
C ALA A 389 -22.87 2.87 -35.11
N GLY A 390 -22.62 3.36 -33.90
CA GLY A 390 -21.64 2.81 -32.96
C GLY A 390 -20.20 3.24 -33.24
N LYS A 391 -19.96 4.15 -34.19
CA LYS A 391 -18.62 4.68 -34.45
C LYS A 391 -18.23 5.69 -33.39
N ALA A 392 -17.02 5.60 -32.84
CA ALA A 392 -16.48 6.59 -31.93
C ALA A 392 -16.27 7.93 -32.68
N VAL A 393 -16.88 8.99 -32.16
CA VAL A 393 -16.73 10.38 -32.65
C VAL A 393 -15.86 11.21 -31.73
N PHE A 394 -15.66 10.72 -30.50
CA PHE A 394 -14.78 11.34 -29.50
C PHE A 394 -14.27 10.25 -28.56
N GLU A 395 -13.00 10.32 -28.18
CA GLU A 395 -12.40 9.51 -27.13
C GLU A 395 -11.30 10.33 -26.46
N SER A 396 -11.29 10.45 -25.13
CA SER A 396 -10.22 11.10 -24.38
C SER A 396 -9.86 10.26 -23.14
N GLY A 397 -8.56 10.24 -22.78
CA GLY A 397 -8.10 9.58 -21.56
C GLY A 397 -7.94 8.05 -21.67
N LYS A 398 -7.74 7.50 -22.85
CA LYS A 398 -7.51 6.08 -23.07
C LYS A 398 -6.18 5.64 -22.48
N LEU A 399 -6.18 4.54 -21.72
CA LEU A 399 -4.96 3.92 -21.20
C LEU A 399 -4.24 3.12 -22.31
N ASN A 400 -2.99 3.49 -22.58
CA ASN A 400 -2.12 2.79 -23.53
C ASN A 400 -1.49 1.53 -22.90
N PRO A 401 -1.10 0.52 -23.68
CA PRO A 401 -0.45 -0.70 -23.18
C PRO A 401 0.85 -0.47 -22.40
N ASN A 402 1.55 0.65 -22.62
CA ASN A 402 2.76 1.03 -21.90
C ASN A 402 2.47 1.75 -20.55
N GLY A 403 1.19 1.95 -20.20
CA GLY A 403 0.76 2.61 -18.97
C GLY A 403 0.63 4.14 -19.07
N SER A 404 0.88 4.74 -20.24
CA SER A 404 0.59 6.17 -20.48
C SER A 404 -0.89 6.38 -20.78
N ILE A 405 -1.36 7.61 -20.60
CA ILE A 405 -2.72 8.03 -20.96
C ILE A 405 -2.62 8.83 -22.25
N GLU A 406 -3.40 8.46 -23.27
CA GLU A 406 -3.48 9.17 -24.53
C GLU A 406 -4.00 10.59 -24.30
N GLY A 407 -3.30 11.60 -24.83
CA GLY A 407 -3.59 13.02 -24.67
C GLY A 407 -3.10 13.63 -23.35
N ASN A 408 -2.42 12.87 -22.47
CA ASN A 408 -1.86 13.45 -21.26
C ASN A 408 -0.51 14.13 -21.53
N ASP A 409 -0.49 15.43 -21.38
CA ASP A 409 0.69 16.29 -21.55
C ASP A 409 1.92 15.78 -20.77
N ASN A 410 1.77 15.35 -19.52
CA ASN A 410 2.89 14.91 -18.70
C ASN A 410 3.48 13.56 -19.15
N ASP A 411 2.64 12.67 -19.69
CA ASP A 411 3.12 11.39 -20.21
C ASP A 411 3.91 11.57 -21.52
N GLU A 412 3.59 12.61 -22.31
CA GLU A 412 4.30 12.97 -23.53
C GLU A 412 5.58 13.76 -23.25
N ASP A 413 5.51 14.78 -22.37
CA ASP A 413 6.61 15.69 -22.05
C ASP A 413 6.75 15.88 -20.53
N ALA A 414 7.90 15.50 -19.96
CA ALA A 414 8.18 15.61 -18.54
C ALA A 414 8.19 17.06 -18.00
N THR A 415 8.23 18.04 -18.88
CA THR A 415 8.23 19.49 -18.50
C THR A 415 6.83 20.11 -18.48
N ARG A 416 5.82 19.34 -18.88
CA ARG A 416 4.42 19.76 -18.94
C ARG A 416 3.58 18.94 -17.97
N PHE A 417 2.35 19.35 -17.74
CA PHE A 417 1.32 18.59 -17.03
C PHE A 417 -0.07 19.01 -17.48
N GLU A 418 -1.02 18.08 -17.34
CA GLU A 418 -2.40 18.31 -17.69
C GLU A 418 -3.04 19.28 -16.70
N PRO A 419 -3.69 20.37 -17.15
CA PRO A 419 -4.36 21.31 -16.25
C PRO A 419 -5.61 20.70 -15.60
N HIS A 420 -6.29 21.46 -14.74
CA HIS A 420 -7.63 21.14 -14.30
C HIS A 420 -8.65 21.75 -15.27
N TYR A 421 -9.54 20.91 -15.80
CA TYR A 421 -10.57 21.35 -16.73
C TYR A 421 -11.92 21.55 -16.05
N THR A 422 -12.63 22.61 -16.42
CA THR A 422 -14.06 22.81 -16.14
C THR A 422 -14.92 22.31 -17.30
N GLU A 423 -14.35 22.28 -18.51
CA GLU A 423 -14.96 21.80 -19.74
C GLU A 423 -13.93 21.10 -20.63
N ILE A 424 -14.33 20.00 -21.26
CA ILE A 424 -13.55 19.24 -22.24
C ILE A 424 -14.27 19.29 -23.59
N THR A 425 -13.53 19.70 -24.63
CA THR A 425 -14.05 19.88 -25.99
C THR A 425 -13.23 19.12 -27.03
N ARG A 426 -12.02 18.65 -26.68
CA ARG A 426 -11.09 17.97 -27.60
C ARG A 426 -10.56 16.68 -26.99
N PRO A 427 -10.22 15.69 -27.84
CA PRO A 427 -9.67 14.39 -27.38
C PRO A 427 -8.33 14.49 -26.61
N ASP A 428 -7.52 15.52 -26.89
CA ASP A 428 -6.24 15.78 -26.24
C ASP A 428 -6.37 16.49 -24.88
N GLN A 429 -7.57 16.73 -24.41
CA GLN A 429 -7.88 17.23 -23.07
C GLN A 429 -8.30 16.06 -22.19
N VAL A 430 -7.58 15.80 -21.12
CA VAL A 430 -7.87 14.69 -20.19
C VAL A 430 -8.05 15.21 -18.78
N GLN A 431 -9.22 15.00 -18.17
CA GLN A 431 -9.39 15.34 -16.75
C GLN A 431 -8.67 14.32 -15.86
N ILE A 432 -7.54 14.74 -15.30
CA ILE A 432 -6.73 13.94 -14.37
C ILE A 432 -6.76 14.58 -12.98
N TYR A 433 -7.13 13.81 -11.99
CA TYR A 433 -7.08 14.17 -10.56
C TYR A 433 -5.80 13.63 -9.96
N GLU A 434 -4.88 14.53 -9.61
CA GLU A 434 -3.52 14.20 -9.18
C GLU A 434 -2.88 15.35 -8.42
N SER A 435 -1.70 15.12 -7.87
CA SER A 435 -0.80 16.18 -7.42
C SER A 435 0.45 16.22 -8.29
N VAL A 436 0.82 17.40 -8.76
CA VAL A 436 2.04 17.65 -9.54
C VAL A 436 3.00 18.48 -8.71
N MET A 437 4.14 17.88 -8.37
CA MET A 437 5.20 18.57 -7.63
C MET A 437 6.02 19.48 -8.54
N GLY A 438 6.48 20.59 -7.99
CA GLY A 438 7.35 21.57 -8.64
C GLY A 438 8.68 21.74 -7.93
N ASP A 439 9.74 21.87 -8.72
CA ASP A 439 11.08 22.26 -8.26
C ASP A 439 11.12 23.73 -7.82
N PRO A 440 12.23 24.24 -7.26
CA PRO A 440 12.39 25.66 -6.90
C PRO A 440 12.18 26.64 -8.07
N ASN A 441 12.39 26.20 -9.32
CA ASN A 441 12.22 27.00 -10.53
C ASN A 441 10.80 26.94 -11.10
N GLY A 442 9.88 26.16 -10.48
CA GLY A 442 8.51 25.99 -10.93
C GLY A 442 8.33 24.99 -12.07
N LYS A 443 9.29 24.09 -12.31
CA LYS A 443 9.18 23.00 -13.27
C LYS A 443 8.60 21.75 -12.60
N PRO A 444 7.79 20.96 -13.29
CA PRO A 444 7.35 19.68 -12.79
C PRO A 444 8.52 18.77 -12.42
N THR A 445 8.41 18.08 -11.30
CA THR A 445 9.43 17.12 -10.85
C THR A 445 8.78 15.93 -10.17
N THR A 446 9.44 14.76 -10.27
CA THR A 446 9.12 13.56 -9.49
C THR A 446 10.19 13.25 -8.43
N GLY A 447 11.21 14.11 -8.28
CA GLY A 447 12.23 14.04 -7.22
C GLY A 447 11.67 14.58 -5.92
N LEU A 448 11.59 13.73 -4.90
CA LEU A 448 11.01 14.10 -3.61
C LEU A 448 11.80 15.19 -2.91
N LEU A 449 13.13 15.03 -2.88
CA LEU A 449 14.02 15.97 -2.23
C LEU A 449 14.33 17.23 -3.06
N THR A 450 13.89 17.24 -4.33
CA THR A 450 13.97 18.41 -5.21
C THR A 450 12.68 19.24 -5.16
N ALA A 451 11.56 18.61 -4.79
CA ALA A 451 10.24 19.23 -4.77
C ALA A 451 10.11 20.22 -3.61
N LEU A 452 9.58 21.43 -3.90
CA LEU A 452 9.38 22.48 -2.90
C LEU A 452 7.91 22.86 -2.71
N ARG A 453 7.04 22.58 -3.68
CA ARG A 453 5.63 22.96 -3.67
C ARG A 453 4.84 22.08 -4.63
N TYR A 454 3.51 22.16 -4.54
CA TYR A 454 2.63 21.62 -5.56
C TYR A 454 2.30 22.71 -6.59
N LEU A 455 2.43 22.37 -7.88
CA LEU A 455 1.99 23.18 -9.01
C LEU A 455 0.49 22.97 -9.27
N LYS A 456 0.04 21.73 -9.06
CA LYS A 456 -1.35 21.28 -9.17
C LYS A 456 -1.65 20.33 -8.01
N ASP A 457 -2.77 20.51 -7.33
CA ASP A 457 -3.41 19.51 -6.45
C ASP A 457 -4.92 19.63 -6.63
N ASN A 458 -5.44 18.89 -7.60
CA ASN A 458 -6.87 18.77 -7.88
C ASN A 458 -7.40 17.38 -7.53
N ARG A 459 -6.75 16.68 -6.59
CA ARG A 459 -7.25 15.40 -6.09
C ARG A 459 -8.64 15.60 -5.49
N LEU A 460 -9.58 14.69 -5.84
CA LEU A 460 -11.00 14.80 -5.44
C LEU A 460 -11.13 14.93 -3.92
N LEU A 461 -11.86 15.95 -3.49
CA LEU A 461 -12.01 16.28 -2.06
C LEU A 461 -12.98 15.32 -1.38
N PRO A 462 -12.75 14.91 -0.13
CA PRO A 462 -13.71 14.14 0.63
C PRO A 462 -14.92 15.00 1.05
N HIS A 463 -16.00 14.36 1.44
CA HIS A 463 -17.14 15.06 2.05
C HIS A 463 -16.72 15.79 3.32
N GLY A 464 -17.24 16.99 3.54
CA GLY A 464 -16.89 17.88 4.66
C GLY A 464 -15.66 18.75 4.45
N PHE A 465 -14.88 18.53 3.38
CA PHE A 465 -13.67 19.32 3.12
C PHE A 465 -14.01 20.72 2.60
N ASP A 466 -13.59 21.75 3.33
CA ASP A 466 -13.73 23.14 2.87
C ASP A 466 -12.41 23.63 2.25
N LYS A 467 -12.39 23.80 0.92
CA LYS A 467 -11.19 24.25 0.20
C LYS A 467 -10.74 25.67 0.53
N LYS A 468 -11.63 26.50 1.12
CA LYS A 468 -11.32 27.89 1.48
C LYS A 468 -10.61 28.01 2.83
N THR A 469 -10.88 27.09 3.74
CA THR A 469 -10.35 27.11 5.10
C THR A 469 -9.37 25.96 5.38
N ALA A 470 -9.13 25.09 4.41
CA ALA A 470 -8.18 23.98 4.54
C ALA A 470 -6.76 24.49 4.84
N ASP A 471 -6.05 23.77 5.66
CA ASP A 471 -4.64 24.02 5.95
C ASP A 471 -3.82 24.07 4.66
N LYS A 472 -2.81 24.94 4.64
CA LYS A 472 -1.92 25.14 3.47
C LYS A 472 -1.30 23.83 2.94
N ASP A 473 -1.07 22.85 3.86
CA ASP A 473 -0.41 21.58 3.57
C ASP A 473 -1.30 20.58 2.81
N ILE A 474 -2.62 20.83 2.82
CA ILE A 474 -3.62 20.04 2.09
C ILE A 474 -4.47 20.89 1.15
N ALA A 475 -4.10 22.15 0.93
CA ALA A 475 -4.86 23.05 0.08
C ALA A 475 -4.93 22.54 -1.38
N VAL A 476 -6.02 22.88 -2.06
CA VAL A 476 -6.15 22.73 -3.51
C VAL A 476 -5.14 23.67 -4.18
N ARG A 477 -4.59 23.28 -5.33
CA ARG A 477 -3.62 24.07 -6.10
C ARG A 477 -3.95 24.06 -7.59
N GLY A 478 -3.65 25.18 -8.24
CA GLY A 478 -3.92 25.39 -9.67
C GLY A 478 -5.37 25.80 -9.92
N GLU A 479 -5.84 25.57 -11.14
CA GLU A 479 -7.15 26.05 -11.64
C GLU A 479 -8.34 25.52 -10.83
N ALA A 480 -8.19 24.37 -10.15
CA ALA A 480 -9.21 23.80 -9.28
C ALA A 480 -9.54 24.67 -8.04
N GLU A 481 -8.66 25.61 -7.66
CA GLU A 481 -8.93 26.54 -6.56
C GLU A 481 -10.17 27.39 -6.83
N THR A 482 -10.32 27.84 -8.08
CA THR A 482 -11.40 28.75 -8.51
C THR A 482 -12.60 28.05 -9.13
N ASP A 483 -12.51 26.76 -9.43
CA ASP A 483 -13.64 26.01 -9.97
C ASP A 483 -14.69 25.74 -8.89
N GLU A 484 -15.87 26.36 -9.04
CA GLU A 484 -17.01 26.19 -8.11
C GLU A 484 -17.66 24.80 -8.19
N ASN A 485 -17.41 24.04 -9.27
CA ASN A 485 -17.90 22.67 -9.41
C ASN A 485 -16.94 21.63 -8.78
N PHE A 486 -15.71 22.04 -8.48
CA PHE A 486 -14.74 21.26 -7.72
C PHE A 486 -14.82 21.61 -6.23
N LYS A 487 -15.51 20.79 -5.44
CA LYS A 487 -15.87 21.08 -4.06
C LYS A 487 -15.89 19.81 -3.18
N ALA A 488 -16.24 19.99 -1.91
CA ALA A 488 -16.44 18.88 -0.98
C ALA A 488 -17.28 17.75 -1.61
N GLY A 489 -16.78 16.53 -1.50
CA GLY A 489 -17.41 15.32 -2.03
C GLY A 489 -17.16 15.05 -3.50
N GLY A 490 -16.51 15.95 -4.29
CA GLY A 490 -16.17 15.59 -5.66
C GLY A 490 -16.14 16.74 -6.68
N HIS A 491 -16.35 16.39 -7.94
CA HIS A 491 -16.29 17.32 -9.08
C HIS A 491 -17.39 17.03 -10.10
N THR A 492 -17.93 18.07 -10.73
CA THR A 492 -18.80 17.96 -11.91
C THR A 492 -18.16 18.70 -13.07
N ILE A 493 -17.84 17.97 -14.14
CA ILE A 493 -17.18 18.49 -15.34
C ILE A 493 -18.10 18.40 -16.55
N ARG A 494 -18.01 19.36 -17.46
CA ARG A 494 -18.75 19.38 -18.72
C ARG A 494 -17.91 18.84 -19.87
N TYR A 495 -18.53 18.05 -20.72
CA TYR A 495 -18.03 17.62 -22.02
C TYR A 495 -18.92 18.22 -23.10
N SER A 496 -18.34 18.95 -24.08
CA SER A 496 -19.03 19.54 -25.21
C SER A 496 -18.36 19.04 -26.48
N VAL A 497 -18.93 18.00 -27.08
CA VAL A 497 -18.33 17.26 -28.20
C VAL A 497 -19.06 17.60 -29.48
N ALA A 498 -18.36 18.19 -30.45
CA ALA A 498 -18.94 18.54 -31.76
C ALA A 498 -19.40 17.27 -32.49
N CYS A 499 -20.66 17.25 -32.94
CA CYS A 499 -21.24 16.13 -33.67
C CYS A 499 -20.68 15.98 -35.08
N GLY A 500 -20.25 17.06 -35.72
CA GLY A 500 -19.88 17.07 -37.14
C GLY A 500 -21.04 16.52 -38.01
N ASP A 501 -20.71 15.56 -38.88
CA ASP A 501 -21.70 14.86 -39.73
C ASP A 501 -22.31 13.62 -39.07
N ALA A 502 -21.93 13.29 -37.82
CA ALA A 502 -22.41 12.11 -37.12
C ALA A 502 -23.89 12.28 -36.71
N GLN A 503 -24.64 11.19 -36.78
CA GLN A 503 -26.06 11.15 -36.48
C GLN A 503 -26.31 10.42 -35.17
N GLY A 504 -27.24 10.93 -34.36
CA GLY A 504 -27.70 10.29 -33.13
C GLY A 504 -28.60 9.04 -33.36
N PRO A 505 -29.03 8.38 -32.30
CA PRO A 505 -28.74 8.75 -30.91
C PRO A 505 -27.27 8.55 -30.53
N PHE A 506 -26.69 9.51 -29.81
CA PHE A 506 -25.31 9.39 -29.33
C PHE A 506 -25.28 8.63 -28.01
N GLN A 507 -24.32 7.73 -27.89
CA GLN A 507 -24.01 7.00 -26.65
C GLN A 507 -22.75 7.58 -26.02
N VAL A 508 -22.82 7.88 -24.73
CA VAL A 508 -21.69 8.36 -23.93
C VAL A 508 -21.36 7.29 -22.90
N GLU A 509 -20.11 6.86 -22.89
CA GLU A 509 -19.54 6.01 -21.86
C GLU A 509 -18.46 6.81 -21.11
N ALA A 510 -18.60 6.91 -19.80
CA ALA A 510 -17.63 7.53 -18.91
C ALA A 510 -17.10 6.47 -17.95
N GLU A 511 -15.79 6.38 -17.83
CA GLU A 511 -15.10 5.48 -16.93
C GLU A 511 -14.15 6.27 -16.04
N LEU A 512 -14.12 5.97 -14.75
CA LEU A 512 -13.15 6.50 -13.82
C LEU A 512 -12.05 5.45 -13.62
N TRP A 513 -10.83 5.81 -13.92
CA TRP A 513 -9.66 4.93 -13.82
C TRP A 513 -8.72 5.38 -12.70
N TYR A 514 -7.96 4.45 -12.15
CA TYR A 514 -6.94 4.69 -11.13
C TYR A 514 -5.63 3.99 -11.47
N GLN A 515 -4.52 4.68 -11.23
CA GLN A 515 -3.17 4.15 -11.40
C GLN A 515 -2.31 4.51 -10.18
N PRO A 516 -1.73 3.53 -9.45
CA PRO A 516 -0.94 3.81 -8.25
C PRO A 516 0.47 4.34 -8.52
N ILE A 517 1.04 4.01 -9.69
CA ILE A 517 2.32 4.53 -10.17
C ILE A 517 2.12 5.02 -11.60
N ALA A 518 2.01 6.33 -11.77
CA ALA A 518 1.82 6.95 -13.07
C ALA A 518 3.03 6.70 -14.01
N PHE A 519 2.76 6.63 -15.30
CA PHE A 519 3.77 6.39 -16.34
C PHE A 519 5.00 7.29 -16.19
N ARG A 520 4.79 8.61 -16.01
CA ARG A 520 5.88 9.57 -15.86
C ARG A 520 6.76 9.31 -14.64
N TRP A 521 6.18 8.90 -13.52
CA TRP A 521 6.93 8.56 -12.31
C TRP A 521 7.84 7.35 -12.51
N ALA A 522 7.38 6.35 -13.26
CA ALA A 522 8.20 5.20 -13.61
C ALA A 522 9.28 5.57 -14.64
N MET A 523 8.92 6.31 -15.71
CA MET A 523 9.86 6.62 -16.80
C MET A 523 10.93 7.63 -16.39
N ASN A 524 10.68 8.51 -15.43
CA ASN A 524 11.71 9.42 -14.90
C ASN A 524 12.83 8.68 -14.14
N LEU A 525 12.67 7.40 -13.84
CA LEU A 525 13.73 6.56 -13.28
C LEU A 525 14.63 5.94 -14.38
N LYS A 526 14.18 5.91 -15.63
CA LYS A 526 14.89 5.25 -16.75
C LYS A 526 16.29 5.82 -17.04
N PRO A 527 16.56 7.13 -16.91
CA PRO A 527 17.89 7.69 -17.14
C PRO A 527 18.96 7.30 -16.10
N TYR A 528 18.55 6.78 -14.93
CA TYR A 528 19.48 6.48 -13.84
C TYR A 528 20.21 5.16 -14.07
N ASP A 529 21.54 5.24 -14.23
CA ASP A 529 22.41 4.07 -14.45
C ASP A 529 22.79 3.39 -13.13
N ALA A 530 21.79 2.77 -12.48
CA ALA A 530 21.98 2.00 -11.27
C ALA A 530 21.05 0.76 -11.27
N MET A 531 21.37 -0.23 -10.44
CA MET A 531 20.68 -1.53 -10.44
C MET A 531 19.20 -1.38 -10.08
N GLU A 532 18.86 -0.60 -9.05
CA GLU A 532 17.51 -0.50 -8.53
C GLU A 532 16.56 0.22 -9.49
N PRO A 533 16.89 1.39 -10.06
CA PRO A 533 16.08 2.02 -11.10
C PRO A 533 15.89 1.13 -12.33
N LYS A 534 16.97 0.53 -12.84
CA LYS A 534 16.89 -0.37 -14.01
C LYS A 534 15.97 -1.57 -13.74
N ARG A 535 16.11 -2.22 -12.57
CA ARG A 535 15.27 -3.33 -12.17
C ARG A 535 13.79 -2.93 -12.12
N PHE A 536 13.47 -1.84 -11.43
CA PHE A 536 12.10 -1.38 -11.32
C PHE A 536 11.51 -1.01 -12.69
N VAL A 537 12.24 -0.27 -13.53
CA VAL A 537 11.76 0.11 -14.88
C VAL A 537 11.48 -1.12 -15.73
N ASN A 538 12.36 -2.12 -15.71
CA ASN A 538 12.14 -3.37 -16.44
C ASN A 538 10.87 -4.11 -15.93
N TYR A 539 10.64 -4.15 -14.62
CA TYR A 539 9.45 -4.74 -14.03
C TYR A 539 8.19 -3.97 -14.43
N TYR A 540 8.23 -2.65 -14.35
CA TYR A 540 7.12 -1.78 -14.75
C TYR A 540 6.78 -1.99 -16.23
N GLU A 541 7.75 -1.88 -17.14
CA GLU A 541 7.53 -2.02 -18.59
C GLU A 541 6.93 -3.39 -18.94
N SER A 542 7.34 -4.47 -18.28
CA SER A 542 6.79 -5.81 -18.50
C SER A 542 5.33 -5.98 -18.05
N MET A 543 4.86 -5.14 -17.15
CA MET A 543 3.53 -5.21 -16.55
C MET A 543 2.66 -3.97 -16.81
N ALA A 544 3.15 -3.01 -17.59
CA ALA A 544 2.58 -1.68 -17.74
C ALA A 544 1.10 -1.67 -18.16
N SER A 545 0.69 -2.62 -18.99
CA SER A 545 -0.72 -2.78 -19.42
C SER A 545 -1.68 -3.08 -18.26
N GLY A 546 -1.18 -3.58 -17.14
CA GLY A 546 -1.93 -3.86 -15.91
C GLY A 546 -1.71 -2.80 -14.82
N SER A 547 -1.08 -1.67 -15.11
CA SER A 547 -0.76 -0.63 -14.13
C SER A 547 -1.97 0.22 -13.72
N GLY A 548 -3.03 0.26 -14.53
CA GLY A 548 -4.28 0.95 -14.25
C GLY A 548 -5.45 -0.01 -14.02
N VAL A 549 -6.46 0.44 -13.29
CA VAL A 549 -7.73 -0.27 -13.08
C VAL A 549 -8.91 0.67 -13.20
N MET A 550 -9.97 0.23 -13.86
CA MET A 550 -11.25 0.94 -13.88
C MET A 550 -11.94 0.77 -12.52
N LEU A 551 -12.29 1.90 -11.89
CA LEU A 551 -13.00 1.94 -10.61
C LEU A 551 -14.51 1.80 -10.81
N VAL A 552 -15.07 2.62 -11.70
CA VAL A 552 -16.51 2.70 -11.94
C VAL A 552 -16.79 3.20 -13.35
N ARG A 553 -17.93 2.77 -13.90
CA ARG A 553 -18.42 3.14 -15.24
C ARG A 553 -19.84 3.69 -15.16
N SER A 554 -20.16 4.68 -16.00
CA SER A 554 -21.50 5.20 -16.22
C SER A 554 -21.76 5.34 -17.72
N THR A 555 -22.96 5.00 -18.15
CA THR A 555 -23.35 5.10 -19.57
C THR A 555 -24.66 5.87 -19.71
N GLY A 556 -24.79 6.60 -20.82
CA GLY A 556 -26.00 7.32 -21.15
C GLY A 556 -26.21 7.37 -22.67
N ALA A 557 -27.43 7.69 -23.09
CA ALA A 557 -27.75 7.91 -24.51
C ALA A 557 -28.63 9.16 -24.67
N THR A 558 -28.37 9.92 -25.75
CA THR A 558 -29.27 11.02 -26.12
C THR A 558 -30.59 10.47 -26.63
N LYS A 559 -31.67 11.26 -26.54
CA LYS A 559 -32.93 10.88 -27.14
C LYS A 559 -32.78 10.79 -28.66
N SER A 560 -33.48 9.83 -29.27
CA SER A 560 -33.65 9.82 -30.72
C SER A 560 -34.45 11.05 -31.12
N ASN A 561 -33.95 11.82 -32.06
CA ASN A 561 -34.73 12.94 -32.64
C ASN A 561 -35.85 12.40 -33.51
#